data_55f24fe51b8cde014c495d5d34570f4a
#
_entry.id   55f24fe51b8cde014c495d5d34570f4a
#
_cell.length_a   1.000
_cell.length_b   1.000
_cell.length_c   1.000
_cell.angle_alpha   90.00
_cell.angle_beta   90.00
_cell.angle_gamma   90.00
#
_symmetry.space_group_name_H-M   'P 1'
#
loop_
_entity.id
_entity.type
_entity.pdbx_description
1 polymer ?
#
loop_
_entity_poly.entity_id
_entity_poly.type
_entity_poly.pdbx_seq_one_letter_code
_entity_poly.pdbx_strand_id
1 'polypeptide(L)'
;MFLIHLYLNRDVQVSLKPAATNASSFTALKDETAAAKPPADDTEELSFNPLSAVADEILEDKPANLTTKWKSSDFKNLSFVFDPKMAERKGVPDAIVKEKMQACRSYVERFAATAMAEMQQFGIPASITLAQGLLETDAGGSRLASESNNHFGIKCRSKCLGCTCRNYSDDDVYDMFRVFDSAWESFREHSKLLAIPRYQHLKKLGTTDYEGWAAGLKKAGYATDKNYDKKLVQIIEELDLAQFDR
;
A
#
# COMPACT_ATOMS: atom_id res chain seq x y z
N MET A 1 15.23 4.95 -0.17
CA MET A 1 13.89 5.54 -0.04
C MET A 1 13.48 5.99 -1.42
N PHE A 2 12.59 5.27 -2.11
CA PHE A 2 12.07 5.71 -3.40
C PHE A 2 10.95 6.69 -3.10
N LEU A 3 11.27 7.98 -3.17
CA LEU A 3 10.27 9.04 -3.07
C LEU A 3 9.41 9.00 -4.33
N ILE A 4 8.15 8.59 -4.19
CA ILE A 4 7.15 8.92 -5.18
C ILE A 4 6.99 10.43 -5.14
N HIS A 5 7.70 11.12 -6.03
CA HIS A 5 7.44 12.51 -6.33
C HIS A 5 6.14 12.56 -7.12
N LEU A 6 5.01 12.62 -6.40
CA LEU A 6 3.73 12.98 -7.00
C LEU A 6 3.83 14.44 -7.47
N TYR A 7 4.33 14.63 -8.70
CA TYR A 7 4.27 15.90 -9.40
C TYR A 7 2.80 16.24 -9.68
N LEU A 8 2.14 16.90 -8.75
CA LEU A 8 0.89 17.61 -8.95
C LEU A 8 1.13 19.11 -8.74
N ASN A 9 2.06 19.67 -9.53
CA ASN A 9 2.19 21.10 -9.70
C ASN A 9 1.85 21.44 -11.15
N ARG A 10 0.54 21.62 -11.42
CA ARG A 10 0.04 22.56 -12.42
C ARG A 10 -1.28 23.09 -11.90
N ASP A 11 -1.26 24.36 -11.47
CA ASP A 11 -2.43 25.16 -11.23
C ASP A 11 -3.24 25.27 -12.53
N VAL A 12 -4.29 24.46 -12.63
CA VAL A 12 -5.34 24.70 -13.62
C VAL A 12 -6.24 25.76 -13.01
N GLN A 13 -6.07 26.99 -13.42
CA GLN A 13 -7.00 28.08 -13.18
C GLN A 13 -8.31 27.75 -13.91
N VAL A 14 -9.26 27.17 -13.19
CA VAL A 14 -10.64 27.06 -13.69
C VAL A 14 -11.36 28.37 -13.36
N SER A 15 -11.51 29.18 -14.36
CA SER A 15 -12.37 30.37 -14.30
C SER A 15 -13.84 29.91 -14.22
N LEU A 16 -14.42 29.92 -13.02
CA LEU A 16 -15.85 29.73 -12.81
C LEU A 16 -16.57 31.06 -13.09
N LYS A 17 -17.30 31.15 -14.20
CA LYS A 17 -18.35 32.16 -14.38
C LYS A 17 -19.49 31.81 -13.39
N PRO A 18 -20.02 32.82 -12.66
CA PRO A 18 -21.16 32.59 -11.78
C PRO A 18 -22.43 32.41 -12.61
N ALA A 19 -23.09 31.25 -12.44
CA ALA A 19 -24.44 31.04 -12.91
C ALA A 19 -25.43 31.56 -11.85
N ALA A 20 -26.47 32.23 -12.31
CA ALA A 20 -27.46 32.96 -11.55
C ALA A 20 -28.22 32.09 -10.55
N THR A 21 -28.46 32.64 -9.38
CA THR A 21 -29.28 32.17 -8.28
C THR A 21 -30.76 31.98 -8.69
N ASN A 22 -31.28 30.77 -8.46
CA ASN A 22 -32.70 30.59 -8.18
C ASN A 22 -32.83 30.05 -6.76
N ALA A 23 -33.35 30.90 -5.89
CA ALA A 23 -33.74 30.54 -4.55
C ALA A 23 -35.02 29.71 -4.62
N SER A 24 -34.99 28.49 -4.13
CA SER A 24 -36.17 27.76 -3.77
C SER A 24 -36.00 27.26 -2.35
N SER A 25 -36.89 27.72 -1.51
CA SER A 25 -37.04 27.41 -0.08
C SER A 25 -37.24 25.92 0.14
N PHE A 26 -36.37 25.30 0.92
CA PHE A 26 -36.65 23.99 1.49
C PHE A 26 -36.65 24.06 3.01
N THR A 27 -37.81 23.75 3.56
CA THR A 27 -38.15 23.59 4.97
C THR A 27 -37.29 22.52 5.62
N ALA A 28 -36.79 22.83 6.81
CA ALA A 28 -36.08 21.93 7.69
C ALA A 28 -37.00 20.80 8.19
N LEU A 29 -36.69 19.57 7.84
CA LEU A 29 -37.13 18.39 8.57
C LEU A 29 -36.03 17.97 9.55
N LYS A 30 -36.36 18.07 10.83
CA LYS A 30 -35.60 17.45 11.92
C LYS A 30 -35.78 15.96 11.81
N ASP A 31 -34.74 15.19 11.60
CA ASP A 31 -34.72 13.75 11.85
C ASP A 31 -33.74 13.46 12.97
N GLU A 32 -34.32 13.08 14.08
CA GLU A 32 -33.68 12.36 15.17
C GLU A 32 -33.41 10.94 14.67
N THR A 33 -32.15 10.58 14.47
CA THR A 33 -31.79 9.16 14.42
C THR A 33 -30.76 8.84 15.49
N ALA A 34 -31.29 8.07 16.46
CA ALA A 34 -30.54 7.46 17.53
C ALA A 34 -29.33 6.67 17.03
N ALA A 35 -28.23 6.86 17.73
CA ALA A 35 -27.01 6.08 17.57
C ALA A 35 -27.28 4.60 17.88
N ALA A 36 -27.24 3.75 16.88
CA ALA A 36 -27.22 2.31 17.04
C ALA A 36 -25.82 1.89 17.51
N LYS A 37 -25.76 1.33 18.72
CA LYS A 37 -24.62 0.66 19.33
C LYS A 37 -24.27 -0.58 18.48
N PRO A 38 -23.00 -0.87 18.17
CA PRO A 38 -22.65 -2.10 17.49
C PRO A 38 -22.95 -3.32 18.38
N PRO A 39 -23.34 -4.47 17.78
CA PRO A 39 -23.61 -5.67 18.53
C PRO A 39 -22.34 -6.21 19.20
N ALA A 40 -22.54 -6.80 20.39
CA ALA A 40 -21.50 -7.44 21.17
C ALA A 40 -20.92 -8.64 20.41
N ASP A 41 -19.62 -8.75 20.56
CA ASP A 41 -18.72 -9.79 20.08
C ASP A 41 -19.09 -11.14 20.72
N ASP A 42 -19.71 -12.02 19.95
CA ASP A 42 -19.79 -13.45 20.27
C ASP A 42 -18.59 -14.13 19.58
N THR A 43 -17.46 -14.11 20.27
CA THR A 43 -16.30 -14.93 19.93
C THR A 43 -16.59 -16.39 20.22
N GLU A 44 -17.06 -17.14 19.22
CA GLU A 44 -16.87 -18.57 19.20
C GLU A 44 -15.38 -18.86 18.95
N GLU A 45 -14.70 -19.31 20.01
CA GLU A 45 -13.38 -19.90 19.93
C GLU A 45 -13.42 -21.16 19.05
N LEU A 46 -13.06 -21.01 17.78
CA LEU A 46 -12.66 -22.15 16.96
C LEU A 46 -11.29 -22.62 17.44
N SER A 47 -11.34 -23.62 18.31
CA SER A 47 -10.19 -24.40 18.75
C SER A 47 -9.47 -24.99 17.53
N PHE A 48 -8.42 -24.32 17.09
CA PHE A 48 -7.51 -24.83 16.07
C PHE A 48 -6.50 -25.74 16.78
N ASN A 49 -6.68 -27.04 16.59
CA ASN A 49 -5.80 -28.07 17.11
C ASN A 49 -4.48 -28.04 16.30
N PRO A 50 -3.34 -27.67 16.87
CA PRO A 50 -2.08 -27.78 16.15
C PRO A 50 -1.71 -29.26 16.02
N LEU A 51 -1.55 -29.74 14.80
CA LEU A 51 -0.87 -31.00 14.48
C LEU A 51 0.59 -30.92 14.97
N SER A 52 0.78 -31.19 16.25
CA SER A 52 2.07 -31.47 16.84
C SER A 52 2.27 -32.97 16.77
N ALA A 53 2.92 -33.47 15.75
CA ALA A 53 3.67 -34.72 15.74
C ALA A 53 4.21 -34.97 14.32
N VAL A 54 5.20 -34.24 13.85
CA VAL A 54 6.32 -34.74 13.02
C VAL A 54 7.38 -33.61 12.97
N ALA A 55 8.09 -33.43 14.04
CA ALA A 55 9.21 -32.49 14.05
C ALA A 55 10.32 -32.99 14.99
N ASP A 56 10.71 -34.23 14.78
CA ASP A 56 11.96 -34.75 15.33
C ASP A 56 12.58 -35.63 14.26
N GLU A 57 13.36 -35.01 13.40
CA GLU A 57 14.49 -35.58 12.67
C GLU A 57 14.87 -34.68 11.48
N ILE A 58 15.33 -33.50 11.76
CA ILE A 58 16.15 -32.74 10.80
C ILE A 58 17.41 -32.29 11.53
N LEU A 59 18.46 -33.07 11.28
CA LEU A 59 19.89 -32.77 11.40
C LEU A 59 20.22 -31.37 11.92
N GLU A 60 20.85 -31.34 13.10
CA GLU A 60 21.64 -30.23 13.61
C GLU A 60 22.82 -29.97 12.66
N ASP A 61 22.59 -29.28 11.57
CA ASP A 61 23.62 -28.46 10.95
C ASP A 61 23.72 -27.17 11.79
N LYS A 62 24.63 -27.19 12.76
CA LYS A 62 25.09 -25.98 13.43
C LYS A 62 25.44 -24.97 12.35
N PRO A 63 24.73 -23.82 12.24
CA PRO A 63 25.19 -22.76 11.35
C PRO A 63 26.55 -22.30 11.87
N ALA A 64 27.58 -22.48 11.04
CA ALA A 64 28.85 -21.84 11.25
C ALA A 64 28.60 -20.39 11.67
N ASN A 65 29.27 -19.93 12.71
CA ASN A 65 29.25 -18.58 13.28
C ASN A 65 29.59 -17.53 12.18
N LEU A 66 28.67 -17.32 11.26
CA LEU A 66 28.62 -16.13 10.44
C LEU A 66 27.95 -15.07 11.32
N THR A 67 28.78 -14.32 12.06
CA THR A 67 28.37 -12.99 12.55
C THR A 67 28.04 -12.20 11.30
N THR A 68 26.77 -12.25 10.90
CA THR A 68 26.29 -11.55 9.72
C THR A 68 26.44 -10.05 10.01
N LYS A 69 27.43 -9.45 9.37
CA LYS A 69 27.73 -8.01 9.39
C LYS A 69 26.52 -7.18 8.90
N TRP A 70 25.52 -7.83 8.31
CA TRP A 70 24.38 -7.24 7.65
C TRP A 70 23.10 -7.48 8.46
N LYS A 71 22.29 -6.43 8.61
CA LYS A 71 20.95 -6.49 9.17
C LYS A 71 19.94 -6.31 8.04
N SER A 72 18.75 -6.88 8.18
CA SER A 72 17.65 -6.68 7.23
C SER A 72 17.31 -5.19 7.00
N SER A 73 17.47 -4.37 8.03
CA SER A 73 17.30 -2.90 7.96
C SER A 73 18.27 -2.19 7.03
N ASP A 74 19.42 -2.80 6.71
CA ASP A 74 20.43 -2.21 5.82
C ASP A 74 19.97 -2.29 4.34
N PHE A 75 18.98 -3.13 4.06
CA PHE A 75 18.43 -3.38 2.73
C PHE A 75 16.99 -2.85 2.62
N LYS A 76 16.85 -1.56 2.32
CA LYS A 76 15.54 -0.88 2.24
C LYS A 76 14.80 -1.08 0.91
N ASN A 77 15.36 -1.83 -0.04
CA ASN A 77 14.79 -1.99 -1.37
C ASN A 77 14.40 -3.45 -1.60
N LEU A 78 13.13 -3.72 -1.84
CA LEU A 78 12.63 -5.08 -2.09
C LEU A 78 12.98 -5.65 -3.47
N SER A 79 13.55 -4.86 -4.39
CA SER A 79 13.82 -5.33 -5.75
C SER A 79 14.73 -6.57 -5.81
N PHE A 80 15.66 -6.72 -4.87
CA PHE A 80 16.53 -7.90 -4.80
C PHE A 80 15.81 -9.14 -4.30
N VAL A 81 14.70 -8.99 -3.58
CA VAL A 81 13.89 -10.12 -3.07
C VAL A 81 13.27 -10.89 -4.22
N PHE A 82 12.88 -10.17 -5.26
CA PHE A 82 12.21 -10.70 -6.44
C PHE A 82 13.16 -10.92 -7.63
N ASP A 83 14.43 -10.50 -7.54
CA ASP A 83 15.46 -10.69 -8.57
C ASP A 83 16.70 -11.37 -7.97
N PRO A 84 16.79 -12.70 -8.04
CA PRO A 84 17.94 -13.47 -7.51
C PRO A 84 19.28 -13.00 -8.06
N LYS A 85 19.33 -12.62 -9.35
CA LYS A 85 20.57 -12.11 -9.98
C LYS A 85 20.98 -10.76 -9.39
N MET A 86 20.01 -9.94 -8.99
CA MET A 86 20.28 -8.68 -8.30
C MET A 86 20.79 -8.94 -6.87
N ALA A 87 20.18 -9.89 -6.16
CA ALA A 87 20.63 -10.29 -4.83
C ALA A 87 22.09 -10.76 -4.86
N GLU A 88 22.43 -11.65 -5.78
CA GLU A 88 23.78 -12.17 -5.99
C GLU A 88 24.78 -11.04 -6.32
N ARG A 89 24.48 -10.21 -7.32
CA ARG A 89 25.35 -9.07 -7.70
C ARG A 89 25.59 -8.08 -6.57
N LYS A 90 24.64 -7.94 -5.66
CA LYS A 90 24.75 -7.04 -4.51
C LYS A 90 25.32 -7.73 -3.26
N GLY A 91 25.62 -9.02 -3.34
CA GLY A 91 26.12 -9.80 -2.22
C GLY A 91 25.15 -9.84 -1.03
N VAL A 92 23.84 -9.85 -1.31
CA VAL A 92 22.82 -9.93 -0.26
C VAL A 92 22.78 -11.37 0.25
N PRO A 93 22.94 -11.61 1.58
CA PRO A 93 22.85 -12.94 2.13
C PRO A 93 21.48 -13.58 1.92
N ASP A 94 21.43 -14.89 1.61
CA ASP A 94 20.18 -15.62 1.41
C ASP A 94 19.23 -15.55 2.61
N ALA A 95 19.78 -15.49 3.83
CA ALA A 95 18.99 -15.31 5.04
C ALA A 95 18.19 -14.00 5.02
N ILE A 96 18.79 -12.91 4.53
CA ILE A 96 18.12 -11.61 4.38
C ILE A 96 17.06 -11.67 3.30
N VAL A 97 17.34 -12.33 2.17
CA VAL A 97 16.33 -12.53 1.11
C VAL A 97 15.12 -13.29 1.63
N LYS A 98 15.35 -14.38 2.36
CA LYS A 98 14.27 -15.17 2.97
C LYS A 98 13.48 -14.39 4.00
N GLU A 99 14.13 -13.63 4.87
CA GLU A 99 13.48 -12.78 5.88
C GLU A 99 12.59 -11.72 5.21
N LYS A 100 13.09 -11.04 4.20
CA LYS A 100 12.33 -10.03 3.46
C LYS A 100 11.16 -10.66 2.68
N MET A 101 11.34 -11.82 2.08
CA MET A 101 10.26 -12.55 1.41
C MET A 101 9.16 -12.93 2.41
N GLN A 102 9.54 -13.39 3.61
CA GLN A 102 8.57 -13.69 4.66
C GLN A 102 7.82 -12.43 5.11
N ALA A 103 8.50 -11.30 5.25
CA ALA A 103 7.86 -10.02 5.55
C ALA A 103 6.85 -9.62 4.46
N CYS A 104 7.20 -9.84 3.17
CA CYS A 104 6.27 -9.59 2.06
C CYS A 104 5.01 -10.47 2.17
N ARG A 105 5.14 -11.75 2.46
CA ARG A 105 4.01 -12.67 2.63
C ARG A 105 3.12 -12.26 3.81
N SER A 106 3.73 -11.96 4.95
CA SER A 106 2.99 -11.49 6.13
C SER A 106 2.25 -10.16 5.88
N TYR A 107 2.84 -9.26 5.08
CA TYR A 107 2.16 -8.05 4.64
C TYR A 107 0.91 -8.37 3.80
N VAL A 108 1.05 -9.27 2.84
CA VAL A 108 -0.08 -9.70 1.98
C VAL A 108 -1.18 -10.34 2.84
N GLU A 109 -0.86 -11.30 3.69
CA GLU A 109 -1.81 -11.95 4.60
C GLU A 109 -2.60 -10.92 5.43
N ARG A 110 -1.91 -9.91 5.94
CA ARG A 110 -2.53 -8.86 6.76
C ARG A 110 -3.45 -7.94 5.99
N PHE A 111 -3.13 -7.61 4.74
CA PHE A 111 -3.80 -6.53 4.01
C PHE A 111 -4.60 -6.98 2.79
N ALA A 112 -4.59 -8.27 2.42
CA ALA A 112 -5.33 -8.77 1.27
C ALA A 112 -6.83 -8.47 1.35
N ALA A 113 -7.45 -8.73 2.50
CA ALA A 113 -8.88 -8.44 2.69
C ALA A 113 -9.20 -6.95 2.54
N THR A 114 -8.32 -6.07 3.03
CA THR A 114 -8.48 -4.61 2.87
C THR A 114 -8.36 -4.21 1.39
N ALA A 115 -7.36 -4.73 0.67
CA ALA A 115 -7.16 -4.44 -0.75
C ALA A 115 -8.34 -4.93 -1.60
N MET A 116 -8.89 -6.12 -1.31
CA MET A 116 -10.07 -6.66 -1.97
C MET A 116 -11.32 -5.80 -1.71
N ALA A 117 -11.53 -5.32 -0.48
CA ALA A 117 -12.64 -4.42 -0.16
C ALA A 117 -12.52 -3.09 -0.92
N GLU A 118 -11.32 -2.55 -1.05
CA GLU A 118 -11.06 -1.34 -1.84
C GLU A 118 -11.26 -1.60 -3.35
N MET A 119 -10.85 -2.77 -3.86
CA MET A 119 -11.11 -3.19 -5.23
C MET A 119 -12.61 -3.22 -5.53
N GLN A 120 -13.41 -3.83 -4.67
CA GLN A 120 -14.86 -3.88 -4.84
C GLN A 120 -15.49 -2.49 -4.90
N GLN A 121 -14.98 -1.55 -4.13
CA GLN A 121 -15.54 -0.20 -4.06
C GLN A 121 -15.05 0.71 -5.17
N PHE A 122 -13.79 0.61 -5.58
CA PHE A 122 -13.15 1.56 -6.49
C PHE A 122 -12.79 0.98 -7.86
N GLY A 123 -12.86 -0.35 -8.05
CA GLY A 123 -12.51 -1.02 -9.30
C GLY A 123 -11.02 -0.97 -9.63
N ILE A 124 -10.16 -0.92 -8.60
CA ILE A 124 -8.69 -0.97 -8.72
C ILE A 124 -8.28 -2.38 -8.33
N PRO A 125 -7.44 -3.10 -9.13
CA PRO A 125 -7.00 -4.44 -8.77
C PRO A 125 -6.41 -4.51 -7.36
N ALA A 126 -6.81 -5.51 -6.58
CA ALA A 126 -6.26 -5.72 -5.24
C ALA A 126 -4.76 -6.02 -5.31
N SER A 127 -4.33 -6.76 -6.35
CA SER A 127 -2.92 -7.04 -6.63
C SER A 127 -2.09 -5.78 -6.81
N ILE A 128 -2.58 -4.80 -7.58
CA ILE A 128 -1.93 -3.49 -7.78
C ILE A 128 -1.80 -2.76 -6.44
N THR A 129 -2.87 -2.70 -5.66
CA THR A 129 -2.88 -2.03 -4.36
C THR A 129 -1.87 -2.66 -3.39
N LEU A 130 -1.84 -4.01 -3.31
CA LEU A 130 -0.89 -4.75 -2.48
C LEU A 130 0.56 -4.55 -2.94
N ALA A 131 0.83 -4.67 -4.25
CA ALA A 131 2.17 -4.48 -4.80
C ALA A 131 2.70 -3.06 -4.56
N GLN A 132 1.85 -2.04 -4.70
CA GLN A 132 2.21 -0.67 -4.37
C GLN A 132 2.52 -0.51 -2.88
N GLY A 133 1.67 -1.03 -1.99
CA GLY A 133 1.89 -0.96 -0.56
C GLY A 133 3.18 -1.66 -0.13
N LEU A 134 3.49 -2.84 -0.67
CA LEU A 134 4.75 -3.55 -0.44
C LEU A 134 5.95 -2.69 -0.84
N LEU A 135 5.92 -2.12 -2.05
CA LEU A 135 7.03 -1.36 -2.61
C LEU A 135 7.29 -0.06 -1.84
N GLU A 136 6.23 0.64 -1.43
CA GLU A 136 6.33 1.93 -0.74
C GLU A 136 6.75 1.79 0.73
N THR A 137 6.45 0.66 1.35
CA THR A 137 6.65 0.50 2.79
C THR A 137 7.78 -0.44 3.17
N ASP A 138 8.51 -1.01 2.20
CA ASP A 138 9.45 -2.10 2.48
C ASP A 138 8.75 -3.24 3.24
N ALA A 139 7.62 -3.71 2.68
CA ALA A 139 6.74 -4.71 3.29
C ALA A 139 6.21 -4.32 4.70
N GLY A 140 5.87 -3.04 4.88
CA GLY A 140 5.38 -2.50 6.15
C GLY A 140 6.47 -2.12 7.16
N GLY A 141 7.75 -2.35 6.84
CA GLY A 141 8.88 -2.07 7.72
C GLY A 141 9.33 -0.61 7.78
N SER A 142 8.78 0.28 6.94
CA SER A 142 9.14 1.69 6.95
C SER A 142 8.57 2.41 8.19
N ARG A 143 9.29 3.43 8.67
CA ARG A 143 8.80 4.29 9.76
C ARG A 143 7.48 4.96 9.42
N LEU A 144 7.29 5.33 8.16
CA LEU A 144 6.06 5.96 7.69
C LEU A 144 4.85 5.02 7.84
N ALA A 145 5.01 3.74 7.51
CA ALA A 145 3.96 2.75 7.68
C ALA A 145 3.70 2.42 9.16
N SER A 146 4.77 2.18 9.95
CA SER A 146 4.67 1.73 11.33
C SER A 146 4.24 2.81 12.32
N GLU A 147 4.69 4.07 12.11
CA GLU A 147 4.41 5.18 13.03
C GLU A 147 3.22 6.06 12.60
N SER A 148 2.85 6.04 11.33
CA SER A 148 1.80 6.90 10.77
C SER A 148 0.71 6.16 10.02
N ASN A 149 0.71 4.82 10.02
CA ASN A 149 -0.21 3.98 9.25
C ASN A 149 -0.31 4.39 7.75
N ASN A 150 0.72 5.05 7.23
CA ASN A 150 0.73 5.59 5.88
C ASN A 150 1.48 4.63 4.95
N HIS A 151 0.72 3.76 4.30
CA HIS A 151 1.24 2.69 3.47
C HIS A 151 1.56 3.09 2.02
N PHE A 152 1.25 4.32 1.62
CA PHE A 152 1.40 4.76 0.24
C PHE A 152 2.13 6.10 0.09
N GLY A 153 2.81 6.57 1.13
CA GLY A 153 3.55 7.82 1.08
C GLY A 153 2.67 9.05 0.80
N ILE A 154 1.43 9.05 1.28
CA ILE A 154 0.47 10.12 1.03
C ILE A 154 0.92 11.38 1.75
N LYS A 155 1.20 12.43 0.99
CA LYS A 155 1.64 13.71 1.52
C LYS A 155 0.48 14.56 2.05
N CYS A 156 0.75 15.35 3.07
CA CYS A 156 -0.12 16.44 3.45
C CYS A 156 -0.15 17.52 2.36
N ARG A 157 -1.32 18.01 2.06
CA ARG A 157 -1.54 19.11 1.13
C ARG A 157 -2.10 20.30 1.86
N SER A 158 -1.89 21.51 1.34
CA SER A 158 -2.42 22.75 1.90
C SER A 158 -3.94 22.77 2.10
N LYS A 159 -4.67 21.90 1.36
CA LYS A 159 -6.12 21.74 1.47
C LYS A 159 -6.57 20.68 2.48
N CYS A 160 -5.64 20.03 3.16
CA CYS A 160 -5.96 19.02 4.17
C CYS A 160 -6.30 19.71 5.49
N LEU A 161 -7.54 20.13 5.64
CA LEU A 161 -8.04 20.75 6.88
C LEU A 161 -8.25 19.66 7.93
N GLY A 162 -7.60 19.81 9.10
CA GLY A 162 -7.75 18.91 10.24
C GLY A 162 -6.98 17.59 10.19
N CYS A 163 -6.15 17.35 9.16
CA CYS A 163 -5.30 16.16 9.14
C CYS A 163 -4.05 16.35 10.00
N THR A 164 -3.62 15.27 10.67
CA THR A 164 -2.33 15.22 11.35
C THR A 164 -1.24 14.95 10.32
N CYS A 165 -0.14 15.66 10.42
CA CYS A 165 1.00 15.58 9.51
C CYS A 165 2.30 15.42 10.27
N ARG A 166 3.23 14.62 9.74
CA ARG A 166 4.55 14.41 10.30
C ARG A 166 5.62 14.47 9.21
N ASN A 167 6.77 15.06 9.54
CA ASN A 167 7.95 15.03 8.68
C ASN A 167 8.77 13.76 8.97
N TYR A 168 9.19 13.07 7.91
CA TYR A 168 10.04 11.87 7.99
C TYR A 168 11.36 12.04 7.21
N SER A 169 11.57 13.19 6.58
CA SER A 169 12.79 13.50 5.85
C SER A 169 13.70 14.35 6.73
N ASP A 170 14.96 13.93 6.84
CA ASP A 170 16.00 14.76 7.48
C ASP A 170 16.51 15.86 6.53
N ASP A 171 16.20 15.73 5.20
CA ASP A 171 16.76 16.59 4.15
C ASP A 171 15.82 17.71 3.69
N ASP A 172 14.49 17.58 3.92
CA ASP A 172 13.50 18.60 3.53
C ASP A 172 12.39 18.77 4.56
N VAL A 173 12.38 19.94 5.21
CA VAL A 173 11.37 20.33 6.22
C VAL A 173 9.95 20.42 5.64
N TYR A 174 9.81 20.51 4.32
CA TYR A 174 8.50 20.66 3.65
C TYR A 174 7.87 19.32 3.24
N ASP A 175 8.59 18.19 3.41
CA ASP A 175 8.07 16.86 3.09
C ASP A 175 7.20 16.31 4.22
N MET A 176 6.00 16.87 4.34
CA MET A 176 5.01 16.47 5.34
C MET A 176 4.13 15.33 4.82
N PHE A 177 4.06 14.25 5.58
CA PHE A 177 3.21 13.08 5.28
C PHE A 177 2.01 13.02 6.21
N ARG A 178 0.89 12.51 5.69
CA ARG A 178 -0.31 12.29 6.52
C ARG A 178 -0.07 11.18 7.53
N VAL A 179 -0.59 11.41 8.74
CA VAL A 179 -0.75 10.39 9.78
C VAL A 179 -2.20 9.92 9.72
N PHE A 180 -2.39 8.61 9.68
CA PHE A 180 -3.71 7.98 9.67
C PHE A 180 -3.96 7.26 10.99
N ASP A 181 -5.22 7.17 11.41
CA ASP A 181 -5.60 6.45 12.62
C ASP A 181 -5.48 4.93 12.43
N SER A 182 -5.60 4.47 11.18
CA SER A 182 -5.44 3.07 10.81
C SER A 182 -4.81 2.90 9.42
N ALA A 183 -4.23 1.72 9.17
CA ALA A 183 -3.76 1.35 7.85
C ALA A 183 -4.89 1.37 6.80
N TRP A 184 -6.13 0.94 7.19
CA TRP A 184 -7.30 0.95 6.33
C TRP A 184 -7.57 2.36 5.76
N GLU A 185 -7.41 3.41 6.54
CA GLU A 185 -7.62 4.78 6.06
C GLU A 185 -6.60 5.15 4.98
N SER A 186 -5.35 4.73 5.11
CA SER A 186 -4.36 5.00 4.07
C SER A 186 -4.67 4.24 2.78
N PHE A 187 -5.18 3.00 2.86
CA PHE A 187 -5.67 2.25 1.71
C PHE A 187 -6.84 2.96 1.04
N ARG A 188 -7.80 3.44 1.82
CA ARG A 188 -8.95 4.21 1.34
C ARG A 188 -8.52 5.51 0.63
N GLU A 189 -7.61 6.26 1.20
CA GLU A 189 -7.10 7.50 0.60
C GLU A 189 -6.28 7.22 -0.66
N HIS A 190 -5.54 6.12 -0.72
CA HIS A 190 -4.88 5.66 -1.93
C HIS A 190 -5.89 5.32 -3.04
N SER A 191 -6.96 4.59 -2.73
CA SER A 191 -8.02 4.28 -3.69
C SER A 191 -8.70 5.55 -4.22
N LYS A 192 -8.96 6.54 -3.36
CA LYS A 192 -9.46 7.86 -3.77
C LYS A 192 -8.48 8.60 -4.68
N LEU A 193 -7.17 8.49 -4.41
CA LEU A 193 -6.13 9.07 -5.26
C LEU A 193 -6.16 8.47 -6.66
N LEU A 194 -6.33 7.15 -6.79
CA LEU A 194 -6.43 6.48 -8.09
C LEU A 194 -7.80 6.67 -8.77
N ALA A 195 -8.79 7.19 -8.07
CA ALA A 195 -10.10 7.52 -8.65
C ALA A 195 -10.17 8.92 -9.31
N ILE A 196 -9.12 9.76 -9.21
CA ILE A 196 -9.11 11.08 -9.85
C ILE A 196 -9.05 10.98 -11.39
N PRO A 197 -9.43 12.03 -12.15
CA PRO A 197 -9.49 12.00 -13.62
C PRO A 197 -8.21 11.50 -14.30
N ARG A 198 -7.05 11.76 -13.70
CA ARG A 198 -5.73 11.33 -14.21
C ARG A 198 -5.65 9.81 -14.43
N TYR A 199 -6.22 9.01 -13.53
CA TYR A 199 -6.15 7.55 -13.54
C TYR A 199 -7.47 6.88 -13.93
N GLN A 200 -8.54 7.65 -14.05
CA GLN A 200 -9.91 7.14 -14.26
C GLN A 200 -10.05 6.26 -15.50
N HIS A 201 -9.25 6.52 -16.53
CA HIS A 201 -9.24 5.74 -17.77
C HIS A 201 -8.78 4.29 -17.54
N LEU A 202 -8.00 4.00 -16.49
CA LEU A 202 -7.51 2.66 -16.17
C LEU A 202 -8.63 1.72 -15.73
N LYS A 203 -9.72 2.24 -15.18
CA LYS A 203 -10.88 1.42 -14.79
C LYS A 203 -11.51 0.64 -15.95
N LYS A 204 -11.28 1.08 -17.19
CA LYS A 204 -11.75 0.37 -18.40
C LYS A 204 -11.04 -0.96 -18.61
N LEU A 205 -9.90 -1.18 -18.00
CA LEU A 205 -9.13 -2.43 -18.05
C LEU A 205 -9.77 -3.55 -17.22
N GLY A 206 -10.70 -3.20 -16.29
CA GLY A 206 -11.22 -4.14 -15.32
C GLY A 206 -10.23 -4.41 -14.18
N THR A 207 -10.57 -5.35 -13.28
CA THR A 207 -9.75 -5.68 -12.10
C THR A 207 -8.72 -6.76 -12.37
N THR A 208 -8.85 -7.54 -13.43
CA THR A 208 -7.97 -8.69 -13.73
C THR A 208 -6.79 -8.36 -14.64
N ASP A 209 -6.77 -7.16 -15.26
CA ASP A 209 -5.67 -6.71 -16.14
C ASP A 209 -4.64 -5.89 -15.35
N TYR A 210 -3.97 -6.53 -14.40
CA TYR A 210 -2.94 -5.85 -13.57
C TYR A 210 -1.75 -5.36 -14.39
N GLU A 211 -1.39 -6.03 -15.51
CA GLU A 211 -0.31 -5.57 -16.40
C GLU A 211 -0.67 -4.25 -17.07
N GLY A 212 -1.89 -4.16 -17.60
CA GLY A 212 -2.43 -2.93 -18.18
C GLY A 212 -2.50 -1.81 -17.14
N TRP A 213 -2.89 -2.12 -15.91
CA TRP A 213 -2.90 -1.16 -14.81
C TRP A 213 -1.48 -0.67 -14.47
N ALA A 214 -0.50 -1.57 -14.32
CA ALA A 214 0.89 -1.21 -14.02
C ALA A 214 1.49 -0.29 -15.10
N ALA A 215 1.32 -0.66 -16.37
CA ALA A 215 1.75 0.15 -17.52
C ALA A 215 1.05 1.52 -17.56
N GLY A 216 -0.26 1.53 -17.29
CA GLY A 216 -1.07 2.74 -17.28
C GLY A 216 -0.71 3.70 -16.15
N LEU A 217 -0.45 3.20 -14.94
CA LEU A 217 0.03 3.98 -13.81
C LEU A 217 1.37 4.65 -14.11
N LYS A 218 2.32 3.91 -14.68
CA LYS A 218 3.59 4.45 -15.13
C LYS A 218 3.41 5.54 -16.18
N LYS A 219 2.63 5.27 -17.23
CA LYS A 219 2.33 6.24 -18.30
C LYS A 219 1.67 7.50 -17.77
N ALA A 220 0.80 7.36 -16.78
CA ALA A 220 0.15 8.49 -16.11
C ALA A 220 1.08 9.22 -15.15
N GLY A 221 2.34 8.77 -14.96
CA GLY A 221 3.33 9.41 -14.10
C GLY A 221 3.03 9.24 -12.61
N TYR A 222 2.57 8.06 -12.20
CA TYR A 222 2.38 7.74 -10.79
C TYR A 222 3.72 7.72 -10.04
N ALA A 223 4.76 7.18 -10.67
CA ALA A 223 6.12 7.17 -10.14
C ALA A 223 7.14 7.67 -11.17
N THR A 224 8.28 8.16 -10.68
CA THR A 224 9.40 8.62 -11.51
C THR A 224 10.32 7.47 -11.97
N ASP A 225 10.21 6.30 -11.34
CA ASP A 225 11.01 5.12 -11.69
C ASP A 225 10.63 4.60 -13.08
N LYS A 226 11.63 4.51 -13.96
CA LYS A 226 11.45 4.02 -15.34
C LYS A 226 11.01 2.55 -15.43
N ASN A 227 11.24 1.77 -14.38
CA ASN A 227 10.90 0.35 -14.30
C ASN A 227 9.74 0.07 -13.33
N TYR A 228 8.97 1.11 -12.97
CA TYR A 228 7.90 0.99 -11.98
C TYR A 228 6.86 -0.08 -12.35
N ASP A 229 6.41 -0.09 -13.60
CA ASP A 229 5.50 -1.09 -14.16
C ASP A 229 6.02 -2.52 -14.00
N LYS A 230 7.26 -2.75 -14.40
CA LYS A 230 7.92 -4.06 -14.32
C LYS A 230 8.06 -4.55 -12.88
N LYS A 231 8.37 -3.64 -11.95
CA LYS A 231 8.47 -3.97 -10.53
C LYS A 231 7.12 -4.39 -9.95
N LEU A 232 6.05 -3.68 -10.30
CA LEU A 232 4.70 -4.07 -9.86
C LEU A 232 4.33 -5.45 -10.39
N VAL A 233 4.48 -5.68 -11.69
CA VAL A 233 4.18 -6.98 -12.32
C VAL A 233 5.00 -8.10 -11.67
N GLN A 234 6.29 -7.90 -11.48
CA GLN A 234 7.15 -8.88 -10.84
C GLN A 234 6.70 -9.24 -9.42
N ILE A 235 6.35 -8.24 -8.60
CA ILE A 235 5.83 -8.47 -7.24
C ILE A 235 4.51 -9.26 -7.28
N ILE A 236 3.62 -8.91 -8.22
CA ILE A 236 2.32 -9.58 -8.37
C ILE A 236 2.50 -11.05 -8.76
N GLU A 237 3.38 -11.34 -9.70
CA GLU A 237 3.65 -12.71 -10.16
C GLU A 237 4.36 -13.54 -9.08
N GLU A 238 5.41 -13.04 -8.47
CA GLU A 238 6.20 -13.78 -7.46
C GLU A 238 5.44 -14.08 -6.17
N LEU A 239 4.45 -13.25 -5.82
CA LEU A 239 3.62 -13.45 -4.65
C LEU A 239 2.20 -13.95 -4.98
N ASP A 240 1.94 -14.28 -6.26
CA ASP A 240 0.63 -14.72 -6.76
C ASP A 240 -0.53 -13.81 -6.32
N LEU A 241 -0.31 -12.47 -6.40
CA LEU A 241 -1.30 -11.51 -5.92
C LEU A 241 -2.54 -11.43 -6.82
N ALA A 242 -2.47 -11.87 -8.08
CA ALA A 242 -3.59 -11.87 -9.01
C ALA A 242 -4.77 -12.75 -8.55
N GLN A 243 -4.54 -13.69 -7.64
CA GLN A 243 -5.60 -14.48 -7.00
C GLN A 243 -6.64 -13.63 -6.26
N PHE A 244 -6.26 -12.41 -5.82
CA PHE A 244 -7.13 -11.48 -5.08
C PHE A 244 -7.95 -10.55 -5.99
N ASP A 245 -7.78 -10.60 -7.30
CA ASP A 245 -8.42 -9.70 -8.28
C ASP A 245 -9.79 -10.22 -8.80
N ARG A 246 -10.32 -11.28 -8.17
CA ARG A 246 -11.55 -11.98 -8.61
C ARG A 246 -12.74 -11.64 -7.75
#